data_cd0f5da1005de17939acebcaa0d36523
#
_entry.id   cd0f5da1005de17939acebcaa0d36523
#
_cell.length_a   1.000
_cell.length_b   1.000
_cell.length_c   1.000
_cell.angle_alpha   90.00
_cell.angle_beta   90.00
_cell.angle_gamma   90.00
#
_symmetry.space_group_name_H-M   'P 1'
#
loop_
_entity.id
_entity.type
_entity.pdbx_description
1 polymer ?
#
loop_
_entity_poly.entity_id
_entity_poly.type
_entity_poly.pdbx_seq_one_letter_code
_entity_poly.pdbx_strand_id
1 'polypeptide(L)'
;MRIIAGKYRSRKLSTLEGLSTRPTLDQVKEAIFNSLGGYLVDMNILDVFGGSGALSLEAISRGARHSTILDSNFAAIEIIKKNASSLGVEEQLTIIHGTYNSILKKLIKEK
;
A
#
# COMPACT_ATOMS: atom_id res chain seq x y z
N MET A 1 5.26 -11.33 -4.73
CA MET A 1 5.59 -10.30 -3.73
C MET A 1 5.01 -10.69 -2.39
N ARG A 2 5.68 -10.35 -1.32
CA ARG A 2 5.20 -10.72 0.02
C ARG A 2 5.52 -9.63 1.03
N ILE A 3 4.84 -9.68 2.17
CA ILE A 3 5.13 -8.80 3.29
C ILE A 3 6.40 -9.29 3.99
N ILE A 4 7.29 -8.35 4.28
CA ILE A 4 8.64 -8.66 4.78
C ILE A 4 8.67 -8.74 6.31
N ALA A 5 7.97 -7.84 6.99
CA ALA A 5 8.03 -7.77 8.44
C ALA A 5 6.68 -7.38 9.04
N GLY A 6 6.56 -7.49 10.35
CA GLY A 6 5.40 -7.07 11.12
C GLY A 6 4.37 -8.15 11.29
N LYS A 7 3.13 -7.73 11.57
CA LYS A 7 2.02 -8.61 11.91
C LYS A 7 1.70 -9.63 10.83
N TYR A 8 1.86 -9.23 9.56
CA TYR A 8 1.49 -10.07 8.41
C TYR A 8 2.71 -10.61 7.67
N ARG A 9 3.83 -10.71 8.35
CA ARG A 9 5.08 -11.20 7.78
C ARG A 9 4.88 -12.49 6.98
N SER A 10 5.51 -12.57 5.82
CA SER A 10 5.51 -13.71 4.90
C SER A 10 4.20 -13.95 4.15
N ARG A 11 3.16 -13.12 4.37
CA ARG A 11 1.92 -13.23 3.61
C ARG A 11 2.17 -12.79 2.17
N LYS A 12 1.63 -13.55 1.24
CA LYS A 12 1.78 -13.26 -0.19
C LYS A 12 0.80 -12.20 -0.65
N LEU A 13 1.23 -11.38 -1.59
CA LEU A 13 0.41 -10.36 -2.21
C LEU A 13 0.30 -10.62 -3.70
N SER A 14 -0.92 -10.42 -4.24
CA SER A 14 -1.15 -10.50 -5.68
C SER A 14 -0.61 -9.25 -6.37
N THR A 15 -0.20 -9.40 -7.63
CA THR A 15 0.28 -8.29 -8.46
C THR A 15 -0.54 -8.22 -9.73
N LEU A 16 -0.46 -7.07 -10.42
CA LEU A 16 -1.22 -6.84 -11.65
C LEU A 16 -0.97 -7.89 -12.73
N GLU A 17 0.24 -8.40 -12.83
CA GLU A 17 0.63 -9.33 -13.87
C GLU A 17 0.70 -10.77 -13.40
N GLY A 18 0.31 -11.02 -12.16
CA GLY A 18 0.45 -12.34 -11.56
C GLY A 18 1.88 -12.77 -11.34
N LEU A 19 2.83 -11.91 -11.63
CA LEU A 19 4.24 -12.17 -11.42
C LEU A 19 4.58 -11.87 -9.98
N SER A 20 4.50 -12.88 -9.17
CA SER A 20 4.51 -12.72 -7.74
C SER A 20 5.86 -12.41 -7.13
N THR A 21 6.95 -12.63 -7.84
CA THR A 21 8.26 -12.50 -7.20
C THR A 21 9.19 -11.61 -7.98
N ARG A 22 9.44 -10.43 -7.42
CA ARG A 22 10.53 -9.57 -7.88
C ARG A 22 11.41 -9.28 -6.68
N PRO A 23 12.48 -10.05 -6.46
CA PRO A 23 13.37 -9.84 -5.32
C PRO A 23 13.88 -8.41 -5.23
N THR A 24 14.09 -7.75 -6.38
CA THR A 24 14.52 -6.35 -6.42
C THR A 24 13.50 -5.43 -5.76
N LEU A 25 12.20 -5.63 -6.04
CA LEU A 25 11.14 -4.82 -5.44
C LEU A 25 11.05 -5.05 -3.93
N ASP A 26 11.23 -6.29 -3.48
CA ASP A 26 11.25 -6.58 -2.05
C ASP A 26 12.44 -5.91 -1.37
N GLN A 27 13.60 -5.89 -2.01
CA GLN A 27 14.79 -5.22 -1.48
C GLN A 27 14.57 -3.70 -1.39
N VAL A 28 13.98 -3.10 -2.40
CA VAL A 28 13.67 -1.66 -2.39
C VAL A 28 12.68 -1.33 -1.28
N LYS A 29 11.65 -2.13 -1.15
CA LYS A 29 10.64 -1.95 -0.11
C LYS A 29 11.27 -2.04 1.28
N GLU A 30 12.10 -3.04 1.49
CA GLU A 30 12.81 -3.21 2.77
C GLU A 30 13.72 -2.01 3.06
N ALA A 31 14.47 -1.53 2.07
CA ALA A 31 15.34 -0.38 2.24
C ALA A 31 14.56 0.87 2.62
N ILE A 32 13.40 1.11 1.98
CA ILE A 32 12.54 2.24 2.30
C ILE A 32 12.11 2.19 3.77
N PHE A 33 11.60 1.05 4.22
CA PHE A 33 11.11 0.93 5.58
C PHE A 33 12.24 0.95 6.61
N ASN A 34 13.39 0.38 6.28
CA ASN A 34 14.55 0.46 7.16
C ASN A 34 15.01 1.91 7.36
N SER A 35 14.98 2.72 6.30
CA SER A 35 15.33 4.13 6.41
C SER A 35 14.34 4.92 7.25
N LEU A 36 13.10 4.42 7.39
CA LEU A 36 12.06 5.03 8.21
C LEU A 36 12.03 4.47 9.64
N GLY A 37 13.02 3.66 10.02
CA GLY A 37 13.11 3.10 11.36
C GLY A 37 12.52 1.70 11.51
N GLY A 38 12.08 1.08 10.43
CA GLY A 38 11.60 -0.30 10.40
C GLY A 38 10.13 -0.47 10.72
N TYR A 39 9.59 0.26 11.68
CA TYR A 39 8.19 0.20 12.09
C TYR A 39 7.58 1.60 12.09
N LEU A 40 6.27 1.67 11.81
CA LEU A 40 5.54 2.93 11.64
C LEU A 40 4.33 2.99 12.56
N VAL A 41 4.56 2.69 13.85
CA VAL A 41 3.48 2.55 14.84
C VAL A 41 2.59 3.79 14.88
N ASP A 42 1.29 3.57 14.70
CA ASP A 42 0.24 4.60 14.74
C ASP A 42 0.35 5.70 13.68
N MET A 43 1.20 5.54 12.66
CA MET A 43 1.33 6.54 11.61
C MET A 43 0.22 6.41 10.57
N ASN A 44 -0.15 7.55 9.99
CA ASN A 44 -1.05 7.60 8.83
C ASN A 44 -0.21 7.76 7.57
N ILE A 45 -0.52 6.96 6.56
CA ILE A 45 0.27 6.87 5.33
C ILE A 45 -0.54 7.39 4.15
N LEU A 46 0.11 8.09 3.23
CA LEU A 46 -0.47 8.45 1.95
C LEU A 46 0.40 7.83 0.85
N ASP A 47 -0.21 7.00 0.01
CA ASP A 47 0.45 6.29 -1.08
C ASP A 47 -0.20 6.74 -2.38
N VAL A 48 0.52 7.53 -3.18
CA VAL A 48 -0.03 8.15 -4.39
C VAL A 48 0.15 7.30 -5.65
N PHE A 49 0.84 6.18 -5.56
CA PHE A 49 1.03 5.25 -6.66
C PHE A 49 0.88 3.82 -6.14
N GLY A 50 -0.36 3.45 -5.85
CA GLY A 50 -0.66 2.25 -5.09
C GLY A 50 -0.19 0.93 -5.69
N GLY A 51 -0.27 0.77 -7.01
CA GLY A 51 0.10 -0.48 -7.66
C GLY A 51 -0.66 -1.68 -7.12
N SER A 52 0.03 -2.60 -6.47
CA SER A 52 -0.59 -3.75 -5.79
C SER A 52 -0.97 -3.46 -4.34
N GLY A 53 -0.68 -2.25 -3.87
CA GLY A 53 -0.82 -1.90 -2.47
C GLY A 53 0.33 -2.36 -1.60
N ALA A 54 1.42 -2.82 -2.19
CA ALA A 54 2.51 -3.45 -1.45
C ALA A 54 3.11 -2.54 -0.39
N LEU A 55 3.35 -1.27 -0.70
CA LEU A 55 3.93 -0.35 0.28
C LEU A 55 2.97 -0.06 1.43
N SER A 56 1.70 0.18 1.11
CA SER A 56 0.69 0.45 2.14
C SER A 56 0.46 -0.75 3.03
N LEU A 57 0.37 -1.94 2.45
CA LEU A 57 0.15 -3.16 3.22
C LEU A 57 1.37 -3.51 4.08
N GLU A 58 2.57 -3.24 3.57
CA GLU A 58 3.78 -3.37 4.38
C GLU A 58 3.74 -2.41 5.56
N ALA A 59 3.35 -1.15 5.34
CA ALA A 59 3.24 -0.16 6.40
C ALA A 59 2.22 -0.59 7.47
N ILE A 60 1.05 -1.07 7.05
CA ILE A 60 0.04 -1.57 7.97
C ILE A 60 0.58 -2.75 8.78
N SER A 61 1.29 -3.67 8.12
CA SER A 61 1.92 -4.80 8.81
C SER A 61 2.91 -4.35 9.87
N ARG A 62 3.59 -3.25 9.62
CA ARG A 62 4.60 -2.69 10.54
C ARG A 62 4.03 -1.72 11.56
N GLY A 63 2.70 -1.66 11.68
CA GLY A 63 2.06 -0.92 12.76
C GLY A 63 1.37 0.38 12.36
N ALA A 64 1.40 0.79 11.10
CA ALA A 64 0.69 2.00 10.68
C ALA A 64 -0.79 1.87 11.02
N ARG A 65 -1.39 3.01 11.41
CA ARG A 65 -2.80 3.03 11.78
C ARG A 65 -3.69 2.93 10.55
N HIS A 66 -3.38 3.71 9.51
CA HIS A 66 -4.21 3.82 8.34
C HIS A 66 -3.36 4.21 7.13
N SER A 67 -3.74 3.74 5.95
CA SER A 67 -3.13 4.20 4.70
C SER A 67 -4.21 4.61 3.72
N THR A 68 -4.00 5.76 3.08
CA THR A 68 -4.82 6.21 1.97
C THR A 68 -4.04 5.95 0.68
N ILE A 69 -4.63 5.20 -0.23
CA ILE A 69 -3.99 4.77 -1.47
C ILE A 69 -4.68 5.43 -2.65
N LEU A 70 -3.91 6.08 -3.51
CA LEU A 70 -4.40 6.66 -4.76
C LEU A 70 -3.81 5.90 -5.93
N ASP A 71 -4.65 5.54 -6.89
CA ASP A 71 -4.16 4.98 -8.15
C ASP A 71 -5.17 5.27 -9.26
N SER A 72 -4.68 5.60 -10.45
CA SER A 72 -5.53 5.89 -11.59
C SER A 72 -5.91 4.63 -12.37
N ASN A 73 -5.23 3.53 -12.15
CA ASN A 73 -5.45 2.28 -12.84
C ASN A 73 -6.50 1.44 -12.11
N PHE A 74 -7.66 1.23 -12.74
CA PHE A 74 -8.73 0.44 -12.14
C PHE A 74 -8.29 -0.99 -11.81
N ALA A 75 -7.47 -1.60 -12.67
CA ALA A 75 -6.97 -2.95 -12.41
C ALA A 75 -6.09 -2.99 -11.15
N ALA A 76 -5.30 -1.94 -10.91
CA ALA A 76 -4.53 -1.82 -9.69
C ALA A 76 -5.43 -1.72 -8.46
N ILE A 77 -6.50 -0.94 -8.55
CA ILE A 77 -7.48 -0.80 -7.46
C ILE A 77 -8.07 -2.17 -7.08
N GLU A 78 -8.42 -2.98 -8.07
CA GLU A 78 -8.96 -4.31 -7.80
C GLU A 78 -7.94 -5.22 -7.10
N ILE A 79 -6.67 -5.15 -7.50
CA ILE A 79 -5.61 -5.92 -6.85
C ILE A 79 -5.40 -5.46 -5.40
N ILE A 80 -5.43 -4.15 -5.16
CA ILE A 80 -5.31 -3.60 -3.81
C ILE A 80 -6.44 -4.12 -2.91
N LYS A 81 -7.67 -4.10 -3.41
CA LYS A 81 -8.83 -4.60 -2.68
C LYS A 81 -8.69 -6.09 -2.37
N LYS A 82 -8.23 -6.86 -3.34
CA LYS A 82 -8.01 -8.29 -3.16
C LYS A 82 -6.98 -8.57 -2.06
N ASN A 83 -5.87 -7.86 -2.10
CA ASN A 83 -4.82 -8.02 -1.10
C ASN A 83 -5.29 -7.58 0.28
N ALA A 84 -6.00 -6.47 0.37
CA ALA A 84 -6.56 -5.98 1.63
C ALA A 84 -7.53 -6.99 2.24
N SER A 85 -8.40 -7.56 1.42
CA SER A 85 -9.36 -8.58 1.87
C SER A 85 -8.64 -9.84 2.36
N SER A 86 -7.60 -10.26 1.63
CA SER A 86 -6.80 -11.43 2.00
C SER A 86 -6.16 -11.27 3.39
N LEU A 87 -5.74 -10.06 3.74
CA LEU A 87 -5.12 -9.78 5.03
C LEU A 87 -6.14 -9.36 6.11
N GLY A 88 -7.38 -9.07 5.71
CA GLY A 88 -8.40 -8.61 6.65
C GLY A 88 -8.17 -7.19 7.16
N VAL A 89 -7.59 -6.32 6.34
CA VAL A 89 -7.22 -4.96 6.75
C VAL A 89 -8.00 -3.86 6.01
N GLU A 90 -9.15 -4.20 5.43
CA GLU A 90 -9.93 -3.23 4.66
C GLU A 90 -10.26 -1.96 5.44
N GLU A 91 -10.51 -2.07 6.73
CA GLU A 91 -10.83 -0.92 7.57
C GLU A 91 -9.66 0.02 7.80
N GLN A 92 -8.44 -0.45 7.56
CA GLN A 92 -7.24 0.35 7.72
C GLN A 92 -6.81 1.02 6.43
N LEU A 93 -7.59 0.86 5.36
CA LEU A 93 -7.28 1.42 4.04
C LEU A 93 -8.41 2.30 3.54
N THR A 94 -8.04 3.41 2.92
CA THR A 94 -8.93 4.20 2.08
C THR A 94 -8.38 4.12 0.67
N ILE A 95 -9.15 3.55 -0.25
CA ILE A 95 -8.68 3.33 -1.62
C ILE A 95 -9.42 4.29 -2.55
N ILE A 96 -8.69 5.14 -3.25
CA ILE A 96 -9.24 6.17 -4.11
C ILE A 96 -8.78 5.93 -5.54
N HIS A 97 -9.74 5.76 -6.46
CA HIS A 97 -9.47 5.63 -7.88
C HIS A 97 -9.43 7.04 -8.49
N GLY A 98 -8.25 7.49 -8.86
CA GLY A 98 -8.09 8.81 -9.44
C GLY A 98 -6.63 9.17 -9.63
N THR A 99 -6.39 10.31 -10.26
CA THR A 99 -5.03 10.80 -10.42
C THR A 99 -4.65 11.68 -9.23
N TYR A 100 -3.35 11.73 -8.94
CA TYR A 100 -2.83 12.61 -7.90
C TYR A 100 -3.29 14.05 -8.11
N ASN A 101 -3.16 14.54 -9.34
CA ASN A 101 -3.52 15.93 -9.66
C ASN A 101 -5.01 16.22 -9.44
N SER A 102 -5.89 15.31 -9.87
CA SER A 102 -7.34 15.53 -9.71
C SER A 102 -7.75 15.52 -8.24
N ILE A 103 -7.18 14.61 -7.46
CA ILE A 103 -7.49 14.54 -6.03
C ILE A 103 -6.97 15.77 -5.31
N LEU A 104 -5.74 16.20 -5.62
CA LEU A 104 -5.15 17.38 -5.01
C LEU A 104 -6.00 18.63 -5.31
N LYS A 105 -6.43 18.81 -6.55
CA LYS A 105 -7.29 19.92 -6.93
C LYS A 105 -8.61 19.91 -6.15
N LYS A 106 -9.20 18.74 -5.98
CA LYS A 106 -10.42 18.60 -5.21
C LYS A 106 -10.22 19.02 -3.75
N LEU A 107 -9.15 18.58 -3.13
CA LEU A 107 -8.83 18.91 -1.75
C LEU A 107 -8.60 20.42 -1.57
N ILE A 108 -7.93 21.05 -2.53
CA ILE A 108 -7.69 22.49 -2.49
C ILE A 108 -9.02 23.26 -2.58
N LYS A 109 -9.95 22.82 -3.43
CA LYS A 109 -11.26 23.47 -3.55
C LYS A 109 -12.10 23.34 -2.30
N GLU A 110 -11.98 22.27 -1.58
CA GLU A 110 -12.77 22.02 -0.38
C GLU A 110 -12.28 22.80 0.85
N LYS A 111 -11.14 23.42 0.71
CA LYS A 111 -10.64 24.31 1.75
C LYS A 111 -11.20 25.72 1.59
#